data_0a1c0e456f5aa6cb697a3bdda00b5b48
#
_entry.id   0a1c0e456f5aa6cb697a3bdda00b5b48
#
_cell.length_a   1.000
_cell.length_b   1.000
_cell.length_c   1.000
_cell.angle_alpha   90.00
_cell.angle_beta   90.00
_cell.angle_gamma   90.00
#
_symmetry.space_group_name_H-M   'P 1'
#
loop_
_entity.id
_entity.type
_entity.pdbx_description
1 polymer ?
#
loop_
_entity_poly.entity_id
_entity_poly.type
_entity_poly.pdbx_seq_one_letter_code
_entity_poly.pdbx_strand_id
1 'polypeptide(L)'
;MELRELWEKIKEALVSALPITAIVYIMALTPLFEFSKAELITFSIGAVLLVLGIGLFSLGADLAMTPMGTHVGAGLSKQRKLGLLLAVCFVLGMLITIAEPDLQVLANQVSAVMNGTLLVYTVGIGVGAFLVVSILKIVFKKSLSNILMLFYMLVFALALMLTVNGNAPLMPMAFDSGGVTTGPITVPFIMALGVGISSILGDRRSSENSFGLVALCSVGPIMAVMILGIFSTNDLTYQVPDYAVSSDIIGTYLHSFGHTAKEVAVALGMIVAFFLVCQVTFLKLSMKRLKKIAIGVAFTYAGLVIFLTGVNVGFMPIGYKLGTALASGNKVFLVVFGVLMGVLTVLAEPAIHVLNGQVEDVTGGSVSKKSMMLGLCIGVGSAIGLSVIRIIFDFSLVYYVIPGYFISLALSLFVPPVYTAIAFDSGGVASGPMTSGFILPFAVGVCVSLQGPEAVLRDGFGVVSLVAMAPLITIQLLGFRAMVSEMIAERRAMKHILDEDDQRIINFM
;
A
#
# COMPACT_ATOMS: atom_id res chain seq x y z
N MET A 1 -5.21 21.44 21.51
CA MET A 1 -5.84 20.24 20.96
C MET A 1 -4.84 19.50 20.09
N GLU A 2 -4.23 20.14 19.11
CA GLU A 2 -3.28 19.52 18.15
C GLU A 2 -2.03 18.88 18.79
N LEU A 3 -1.44 19.46 19.85
CA LEU A 3 -0.27 18.88 20.54
C LEU A 3 -0.58 17.57 21.27
N ARG A 4 -1.78 17.43 21.82
CA ARG A 4 -2.19 16.18 22.47
C ARG A 4 -2.48 15.09 21.45
N GLU A 5 -3.13 15.45 20.36
CA GLU A 5 -3.38 14.54 19.22
C GLU A 5 -2.05 14.08 18.60
N LEU A 6 -1.10 15.01 18.41
CA LEU A 6 0.25 14.67 17.92
C LEU A 6 0.97 13.69 18.87
N TRP A 7 0.87 13.91 20.17
CA TRP A 7 1.51 13.01 21.15
C TRP A 7 0.90 11.60 21.14
N GLU A 8 -0.42 11.50 20.96
CA GLU A 8 -1.10 10.21 20.80
C GLU A 8 -0.63 9.50 19.51
N LYS A 9 -0.52 10.21 18.38
CA LYS A 9 0.02 9.67 17.12
C LYS A 9 1.48 9.24 17.24
N ILE A 10 2.31 10.00 17.95
CA ILE A 10 3.72 9.61 18.19
C ILE A 10 3.81 8.35 19.07
N LYS A 11 2.94 8.21 20.07
CA LYS A 11 2.88 6.97 20.87
C LYS A 11 2.47 5.75 20.03
N GLU A 12 1.46 5.91 19.18
CA GLU A 12 1.05 4.87 18.25
C GLU A 12 2.21 4.47 17.32
N ALA A 13 2.90 5.46 16.75
CA ALA A 13 4.06 5.26 15.89
C ALA A 13 5.22 4.56 16.63
N LEU A 14 5.47 4.92 17.89
CA LEU A 14 6.51 4.28 18.71
C LEU A 14 6.19 2.79 18.94
N VAL A 15 4.97 2.48 19.32
CA VAL A 15 4.54 1.08 19.53
C VAL A 15 4.64 0.28 18.23
N SER A 16 4.38 0.89 17.09
CA SER A 16 4.45 0.27 15.77
C SER A 16 5.88 0.03 15.28
N ALA A 17 6.78 0.99 15.49
CA ALA A 17 8.18 0.91 15.03
C ALA A 17 9.10 0.13 15.99
N LEU A 18 8.76 0.07 17.28
CA LEU A 18 9.60 -0.56 18.31
C LEU A 18 9.92 -2.03 18.02
N PRO A 19 8.97 -2.89 17.59
CA PRO A 19 9.26 -4.29 17.33
C PRO A 19 10.30 -4.51 16.22
N ILE A 20 10.21 -3.78 15.10
CA ILE A 20 11.18 -3.90 14.00
C ILE A 20 12.56 -3.39 14.44
N THR A 21 12.57 -2.29 15.20
CA THR A 21 13.81 -1.74 15.77
C THR A 21 14.46 -2.73 16.74
N ALA A 22 13.67 -3.31 17.64
CA ALA A 22 14.14 -4.29 18.61
C ALA A 22 14.77 -5.53 17.95
N ILE A 23 14.17 -6.06 16.90
CA ILE A 23 14.70 -7.22 16.18
C ILE A 23 16.05 -6.90 15.55
N VAL A 24 16.22 -5.75 14.91
CA VAL A 24 17.53 -5.37 14.34
C VAL A 24 18.60 -5.34 15.41
N TYR A 25 18.29 -4.79 16.60
CA TYR A 25 19.25 -4.81 17.73
C TYR A 25 19.48 -6.22 18.29
N ILE A 26 18.46 -7.06 18.41
CA ILE A 26 18.64 -8.46 18.83
C ILE A 26 19.56 -9.18 17.84
N MET A 27 19.37 -8.98 16.54
CA MET A 27 20.21 -9.56 15.51
C MET A 27 21.65 -9.02 15.60
N ALA A 28 21.82 -7.73 15.88
CA ALA A 28 23.14 -7.11 16.06
C ALA A 28 23.93 -7.66 17.29
N LEU A 29 23.22 -8.21 18.29
CA LEU A 29 23.85 -8.86 19.45
C LEU A 29 24.24 -10.32 19.16
N THR A 30 23.81 -10.90 18.06
CA THR A 30 24.17 -12.27 17.68
C THR A 30 25.51 -12.29 16.92
N PRO A 31 26.33 -13.34 17.06
CA PRO A 31 27.56 -13.47 16.30
C PRO A 31 27.39 -13.72 14.81
N LEU A 32 26.13 -13.82 14.35
CA LEU A 32 25.77 -14.00 12.94
C LEU A 32 25.92 -12.73 12.10
N PHE A 33 25.96 -11.55 12.76
CA PHE A 33 25.96 -10.26 12.09
C PHE A 33 27.09 -9.37 12.61
N GLU A 34 27.95 -8.95 11.71
CA GLU A 34 28.99 -7.94 12.00
C GLU A 34 28.47 -6.56 11.60
N PHE A 35 27.70 -5.92 12.48
CA PHE A 35 27.32 -4.53 12.31
C PHE A 35 28.43 -3.61 12.80
N SER A 36 28.82 -2.66 11.96
CA SER A 36 29.69 -1.57 12.36
C SER A 36 28.99 -0.62 13.32
N LYS A 37 29.74 0.10 14.16
CA LYS A 37 29.18 1.14 15.02
C LYS A 37 28.44 2.22 14.21
N ALA A 38 28.97 2.57 13.02
CA ALA A 38 28.34 3.54 12.12
C ALA A 38 26.97 3.07 11.66
N GLU A 39 26.82 1.82 11.24
CA GLU A 39 25.52 1.25 10.81
C GLU A 39 24.48 1.27 11.93
N LEU A 40 24.85 0.88 13.16
CA LEU A 40 23.93 0.90 14.30
C LEU A 40 23.54 2.33 14.70
N ILE A 41 24.46 3.29 14.66
CA ILE A 41 24.13 4.69 14.93
C ILE A 41 23.21 5.23 13.85
N THR A 42 23.52 4.98 12.57
CA THR A 42 22.68 5.38 11.44
C THR A 42 21.27 4.79 11.57
N PHE A 43 21.17 3.50 11.86
CA PHE A 43 19.86 2.86 12.08
C PHE A 43 19.11 3.46 13.28
N SER A 44 19.79 3.76 14.39
CA SER A 44 19.18 4.36 15.58
C SER A 44 18.56 5.73 15.29
N ILE A 45 19.31 6.58 14.56
CA ILE A 45 18.81 7.90 14.11
C ILE A 45 17.62 7.69 13.18
N GLY A 46 17.73 6.76 12.22
CA GLY A 46 16.63 6.38 11.31
C GLY A 46 15.37 5.94 12.05
N ALA A 47 15.50 5.13 13.11
CA ALA A 47 14.35 4.67 13.91
C ALA A 47 13.65 5.82 14.65
N VAL A 48 14.41 6.78 15.19
CA VAL A 48 13.82 7.99 15.81
C VAL A 48 13.10 8.83 14.76
N LEU A 49 13.73 9.06 13.60
CA LEU A 49 13.12 9.80 12.50
C LEU A 49 11.86 9.09 11.97
N LEU A 50 11.88 7.76 11.89
CA LEU A 50 10.71 6.96 11.50
C LEU A 50 9.52 7.24 12.43
N VAL A 51 9.70 7.14 13.74
CA VAL A 51 8.64 7.36 14.74
C VAL A 51 8.08 8.78 14.66
N LEU A 52 8.95 9.78 14.62
CA LEU A 52 8.55 11.17 14.52
C LEU A 52 7.83 11.46 13.20
N GLY A 53 8.36 10.91 12.11
CA GLY A 53 7.80 11.06 10.76
C GLY A 53 6.41 10.45 10.64
N ILE A 54 6.20 9.22 11.13
CA ILE A 54 4.87 8.57 11.15
C ILE A 54 3.86 9.40 11.93
N GLY A 55 4.22 9.86 13.13
CA GLY A 55 3.33 10.64 13.98
C GLY A 55 2.88 11.95 13.32
N LEU A 56 3.84 12.72 12.79
CA LEU A 56 3.56 13.97 12.07
C LEU A 56 2.75 13.73 10.80
N PHE A 57 3.12 12.72 10.01
CA PHE A 57 2.43 12.38 8.77
C PHE A 57 0.98 11.96 9.04
N SER A 58 0.73 11.07 10.00
CA SER A 58 -0.63 10.61 10.33
C SER A 58 -1.54 11.77 10.74
N LEU A 59 -1.04 12.68 11.58
CA LEU A 59 -1.78 13.90 11.94
C LEU A 59 -2.04 14.79 10.72
N GLY A 60 -1.03 14.95 9.86
CA GLY A 60 -1.12 15.73 8.64
C GLY A 60 -2.14 15.17 7.65
N ALA A 61 -2.17 13.85 7.46
CA ALA A 61 -3.12 13.15 6.61
C ALA A 61 -4.57 13.36 7.08
N ASP A 62 -4.81 13.25 8.38
CA ASP A 62 -6.13 13.49 8.99
C ASP A 62 -6.59 14.95 8.85
N LEU A 63 -5.67 15.90 8.93
CA LEU A 63 -5.97 17.34 8.87
C LEU A 63 -6.05 17.91 7.45
N ALA A 64 -5.35 17.30 6.48
CA ALA A 64 -5.26 17.82 5.11
C ALA A 64 -5.72 16.83 4.05
N MET A 65 -5.07 15.66 3.91
CA MET A 65 -5.30 14.76 2.76
C MET A 65 -6.74 14.26 2.72
N THR A 66 -7.25 13.76 3.85
CA THR A 66 -8.64 13.27 3.98
C THR A 66 -9.68 14.39 3.74
N PRO A 67 -9.59 15.57 4.36
CA PRO A 67 -10.52 16.67 4.06
C PRO A 67 -10.43 17.19 2.62
N MET A 68 -9.21 17.29 2.05
CA MET A 68 -9.03 17.70 0.65
C MET A 68 -9.73 16.73 -0.30
N GLY A 69 -9.50 15.43 -0.17
CA GLY A 69 -10.14 14.39 -0.98
C GLY A 69 -11.66 14.44 -0.88
N THR A 70 -12.19 14.48 0.35
CA THR A 70 -13.65 14.53 0.60
C THR A 70 -14.30 15.77 -0.01
N HIS A 71 -13.70 16.96 0.17
CA HIS A 71 -14.25 18.20 -0.36
C HIS A 71 -14.20 18.25 -1.90
N VAL A 72 -13.10 17.80 -2.51
CA VAL A 72 -12.97 17.73 -3.97
C VAL A 72 -14.01 16.77 -4.53
N GLY A 73 -14.12 15.55 -3.98
CA GLY A 73 -15.11 14.57 -4.41
C GLY A 73 -16.55 15.07 -4.32
N ALA A 74 -16.93 15.62 -3.16
CA ALA A 74 -18.25 16.18 -2.96
C ALA A 74 -18.53 17.41 -3.86
N GLY A 75 -17.54 18.29 -4.04
CA GLY A 75 -17.64 19.47 -4.89
C GLY A 75 -17.85 19.12 -6.35
N LEU A 76 -17.09 18.16 -6.88
CA LEU A 76 -17.22 17.67 -8.26
C LEU A 76 -18.58 17.01 -8.52
N SER A 77 -19.04 16.17 -7.60
CA SER A 77 -20.34 15.48 -7.73
C SER A 77 -21.51 16.45 -7.76
N LYS A 78 -21.44 17.58 -7.04
CA LYS A 78 -22.46 18.64 -7.07
C LYS A 78 -22.59 19.32 -8.43
N GLN A 79 -21.52 19.36 -9.24
CA GLN A 79 -21.56 20.00 -10.57
C GLN A 79 -22.42 19.22 -11.58
N ARG A 80 -22.75 17.95 -11.33
CA ARG A 80 -23.54 17.06 -12.20
C ARG A 80 -23.02 16.96 -13.65
N LYS A 81 -21.75 17.29 -13.89
CA LYS A 81 -21.09 17.21 -15.20
C LYS A 81 -20.12 16.03 -15.20
N LEU A 82 -20.58 14.89 -15.76
CA LEU A 82 -19.79 13.65 -15.76
C LEU A 82 -18.43 13.84 -16.44
N GLY A 83 -18.35 14.51 -17.60
CA GLY A 83 -17.09 14.74 -18.30
C GLY A 83 -16.06 15.53 -17.46
N LEU A 84 -16.53 16.56 -16.72
CA LEU A 84 -15.66 17.32 -15.82
C LEU A 84 -15.18 16.45 -14.65
N LEU A 85 -16.08 15.67 -14.05
CA LEU A 85 -15.74 14.73 -12.97
C LEU A 85 -14.63 13.77 -13.40
N LEU A 86 -14.80 13.13 -14.58
CA LEU A 86 -13.83 12.15 -15.09
C LEU A 86 -12.48 12.81 -15.45
N ALA A 87 -12.50 13.96 -16.13
CA ALA A 87 -11.27 14.67 -16.49
C ALA A 87 -10.47 15.12 -15.24
N VAL A 88 -11.16 15.67 -14.25
CA VAL A 88 -10.54 16.10 -13.00
C VAL A 88 -9.98 14.88 -12.23
N CYS A 89 -10.72 13.78 -12.15
CA CYS A 89 -10.27 12.56 -11.49
C CYS A 89 -9.06 11.93 -12.21
N PHE A 90 -9.03 11.94 -13.56
CA PHE A 90 -7.86 11.48 -14.32
C PHE A 90 -6.60 12.27 -13.96
N VAL A 91 -6.67 13.61 -14.07
CA VAL A 91 -5.54 14.50 -13.75
C VAL A 91 -5.12 14.34 -12.29
N LEU A 92 -6.08 14.23 -11.38
CA LEU A 92 -5.84 14.05 -9.95
C LEU A 92 -5.13 12.73 -9.66
N GLY A 93 -5.63 11.62 -10.20
CA GLY A 93 -5.00 10.31 -10.04
C GLY A 93 -3.57 10.29 -10.56
N MET A 94 -3.34 10.90 -11.73
CA MET A 94 -1.99 11.03 -12.30
C MET A 94 -1.08 11.87 -11.41
N LEU A 95 -1.51 13.06 -10.96
CA LEU A 95 -0.68 13.96 -10.14
C LEU A 95 -0.35 13.38 -8.78
N ILE A 96 -1.33 12.75 -8.09
CA ILE A 96 -1.11 12.14 -6.78
C ILE A 96 -0.10 11.00 -6.89
N THR A 97 -0.19 10.20 -7.94
CA THR A 97 0.70 9.06 -8.15
C THR A 97 2.11 9.50 -8.51
N ILE A 98 2.28 10.51 -9.38
CA ILE A 98 3.60 11.09 -9.67
C ILE A 98 4.22 11.66 -8.38
N ALA A 99 3.38 12.15 -7.48
CA ALA A 99 3.76 12.67 -6.18
C ALA A 99 4.10 11.59 -5.14
N GLU A 100 3.84 10.30 -5.43
CA GLU A 100 4.04 9.22 -4.44
C GLU A 100 5.53 8.91 -4.26
N PRO A 101 6.07 9.06 -3.04
CA PRO A 101 7.49 8.84 -2.79
C PRO A 101 7.95 7.41 -3.06
N ASP A 102 7.11 6.41 -2.78
CA ASP A 102 7.44 5.00 -2.99
C ASP A 102 7.65 4.68 -4.47
N LEU A 103 6.90 5.34 -5.36
CA LEU A 103 7.09 5.21 -6.79
C LEU A 103 8.45 5.79 -7.24
N GLN A 104 8.91 6.89 -6.61
CA GLN A 104 10.24 7.44 -6.87
C GLN A 104 11.34 6.48 -6.41
N VAL A 105 11.17 5.83 -5.24
CA VAL A 105 12.10 4.80 -4.76
C VAL A 105 12.20 3.65 -5.76
N LEU A 106 11.06 3.13 -6.25
CA LEU A 106 11.06 2.08 -7.28
C LEU A 106 11.74 2.56 -8.56
N ALA A 107 11.42 3.76 -9.05
CA ALA A 107 12.00 4.32 -10.26
C ALA A 107 13.54 4.46 -10.17
N ASN A 108 14.03 4.87 -8.99
CA ASN A 108 15.47 4.96 -8.73
C ASN A 108 16.14 3.58 -8.71
N GLN A 109 15.48 2.57 -8.12
CA GLN A 109 16.00 1.20 -8.06
C GLN A 109 16.11 0.53 -9.45
N VAL A 110 15.23 0.88 -10.40
CA VAL A 110 15.22 0.31 -11.75
C VAL A 110 15.82 1.24 -12.81
N SER A 111 16.45 2.32 -12.41
CA SER A 111 16.98 3.36 -13.31
C SER A 111 18.03 2.85 -14.33
N ALA A 112 18.74 1.76 -13.99
CA ALA A 112 19.67 1.09 -14.90
C ALA A 112 18.98 0.28 -16.01
N VAL A 113 17.74 -0.18 -15.75
CA VAL A 113 16.97 -1.04 -16.68
C VAL A 113 16.07 -0.20 -17.58
N MET A 114 15.43 0.81 -17.03
CA MET A 114 14.55 1.70 -17.78
C MET A 114 14.60 3.14 -17.22
N ASN A 115 14.22 4.09 -18.05
CA ASN A 115 14.17 5.50 -17.63
C ASN A 115 13.14 5.68 -16.50
N GLY A 116 13.62 6.02 -15.30
CA GLY A 116 12.77 6.20 -14.12
C GLY A 116 11.68 7.25 -14.30
N THR A 117 11.97 8.35 -14.99
CA THR A 117 10.98 9.40 -15.28
C THR A 117 9.86 8.85 -16.17
N LEU A 118 10.20 8.08 -17.22
CA LEU A 118 9.21 7.44 -18.09
C LEU A 118 8.33 6.47 -17.30
N LEU A 119 8.93 5.68 -16.41
CA LEU A 119 8.21 4.77 -15.52
C LEU A 119 7.19 5.53 -14.66
N VAL A 120 7.62 6.60 -13.98
CA VAL A 120 6.74 7.40 -13.10
C VAL A 120 5.54 7.98 -13.85
N TYR A 121 5.77 8.58 -15.04
CA TYR A 121 4.65 9.10 -15.84
C TYR A 121 3.73 8.00 -16.38
N THR A 122 4.28 6.88 -16.83
CA THR A 122 3.50 5.74 -17.32
C THR A 122 2.59 5.19 -16.22
N VAL A 123 3.14 5.00 -15.04
CA VAL A 123 2.41 4.57 -13.85
C VAL A 123 1.34 5.58 -13.46
N GLY A 124 1.68 6.88 -13.46
CA GLY A 124 0.73 7.96 -13.16
C GLY A 124 -0.46 7.99 -14.13
N ILE A 125 -0.22 7.82 -15.42
CA ILE A 125 -1.29 7.70 -16.44
C ILE A 125 -2.15 6.47 -16.16
N GLY A 126 -1.53 5.32 -15.81
CA GLY A 126 -2.23 4.11 -15.43
C GLY A 126 -3.20 4.33 -14.27
N VAL A 127 -2.74 4.93 -13.17
CA VAL A 127 -3.59 5.26 -12.02
C VAL A 127 -4.68 6.26 -12.39
N GLY A 128 -4.35 7.31 -13.15
CA GLY A 128 -5.34 8.29 -13.61
C GLY A 128 -6.47 7.65 -14.40
N ALA A 129 -6.15 6.76 -15.36
CA ALA A 129 -7.12 6.02 -16.16
C ALA A 129 -8.00 5.11 -15.28
N PHE A 130 -7.40 4.39 -14.34
CA PHE A 130 -8.14 3.48 -13.46
C PHE A 130 -8.91 4.19 -12.36
N LEU A 131 -8.50 5.39 -11.95
CA LEU A 131 -9.34 6.24 -11.09
C LEU A 131 -10.62 6.65 -11.84
N VAL A 132 -10.53 6.96 -13.14
CA VAL A 132 -11.73 7.19 -13.98
C VAL A 132 -12.64 5.94 -14.01
N VAL A 133 -12.07 4.74 -14.21
CA VAL A 133 -12.85 3.49 -14.15
C VAL A 133 -13.51 3.31 -12.79
N SER A 134 -12.80 3.62 -11.71
CA SER A 134 -13.30 3.56 -10.33
C SER A 134 -14.48 4.51 -10.11
N ILE A 135 -14.41 5.71 -10.62
CA ILE A 135 -15.52 6.68 -10.55
C ILE A 135 -16.71 6.23 -11.39
N LEU A 136 -16.47 5.69 -12.59
CA LEU A 136 -17.52 5.11 -13.44
C LEU A 136 -18.22 3.93 -12.74
N LYS A 137 -17.46 3.07 -12.02
CA LYS A 137 -18.03 2.01 -11.16
C LYS A 137 -19.02 2.58 -10.15
N ILE A 138 -18.66 3.68 -9.45
CA ILE A 138 -19.55 4.32 -8.47
C ILE A 138 -20.79 4.91 -9.16
N VAL A 139 -20.58 5.72 -10.22
CA VAL A 139 -21.67 6.43 -10.92
C VAL A 139 -22.67 5.46 -11.54
N PHE A 140 -22.19 4.38 -12.17
CA PHE A 140 -23.04 3.37 -12.82
C PHE A 140 -23.41 2.19 -11.91
N LYS A 141 -23.03 2.23 -10.63
CA LYS A 141 -23.33 1.19 -9.62
C LYS A 141 -22.94 -0.22 -10.10
N LYS A 142 -21.76 -0.35 -10.74
CA LYS A 142 -21.27 -1.63 -11.25
C LYS A 142 -20.58 -2.44 -10.15
N SER A 143 -20.66 -3.77 -10.28
CA SER A 143 -19.96 -4.70 -9.37
C SER A 143 -18.44 -4.56 -9.49
N LEU A 144 -17.76 -4.37 -8.36
CA LEU A 144 -16.30 -4.32 -8.29
C LEU A 144 -15.69 -5.64 -8.75
N SER A 145 -16.23 -6.79 -8.29
CA SER A 145 -15.70 -8.12 -8.60
C SER A 145 -15.67 -8.37 -10.11
N ASN A 146 -16.75 -8.01 -10.84
CA ASN A 146 -16.81 -8.19 -12.29
C ASN A 146 -15.78 -7.33 -13.03
N ILE A 147 -15.56 -6.10 -12.56
CA ILE A 147 -14.55 -5.17 -13.13
C ILE A 147 -13.15 -5.71 -12.87
N LEU A 148 -12.87 -6.15 -11.64
CA LEU A 148 -11.59 -6.75 -11.28
C LEU A 148 -11.32 -8.02 -12.08
N MET A 149 -12.30 -8.92 -12.25
CA MET A 149 -12.14 -10.11 -13.09
C MET A 149 -11.73 -9.74 -14.51
N LEU A 150 -12.44 -8.80 -15.13
CA LEU A 150 -12.13 -8.36 -16.49
C LEU A 150 -10.67 -7.87 -16.59
N PHE A 151 -10.28 -6.95 -15.70
CA PHE A 151 -8.96 -6.35 -15.79
C PHE A 151 -7.83 -7.29 -15.38
N TYR A 152 -8.03 -8.19 -14.41
CA TYR A 152 -7.00 -9.20 -14.09
C TYR A 152 -6.84 -10.22 -15.22
N MET A 153 -7.90 -10.58 -15.97
CA MET A 153 -7.75 -11.38 -17.18
C MET A 153 -6.91 -10.65 -18.24
N LEU A 154 -7.10 -9.33 -18.40
CA LEU A 154 -6.26 -8.51 -19.28
C LEU A 154 -4.81 -8.43 -18.78
N VAL A 155 -4.60 -8.28 -17.48
CA VAL A 155 -3.25 -8.31 -16.86
C VAL A 155 -2.55 -9.64 -17.18
N PHE A 156 -3.23 -10.79 -17.04
CA PHE A 156 -2.65 -12.08 -17.37
C PHE A 156 -2.37 -12.26 -18.86
N ALA A 157 -3.22 -11.71 -19.73
CA ALA A 157 -2.96 -11.69 -21.16
C ALA A 157 -1.73 -10.84 -21.50
N LEU A 158 -1.58 -9.67 -20.88
CA LEU A 158 -0.38 -8.82 -21.05
C LEU A 158 0.88 -9.51 -20.49
N ALA A 159 0.78 -10.21 -19.35
CA ALA A 159 1.89 -10.97 -18.79
C ALA A 159 2.35 -12.08 -19.72
N LEU A 160 1.42 -12.77 -20.39
CA LEU A 160 1.74 -13.75 -21.42
C LEU A 160 2.43 -13.10 -22.63
N MET A 161 1.92 -11.96 -23.11
CA MET A 161 2.54 -11.21 -24.21
C MET A 161 3.95 -10.76 -23.85
N LEU A 162 4.17 -10.27 -22.62
CA LEU A 162 5.48 -9.88 -22.12
C LEU A 162 6.47 -11.06 -22.14
N THR A 163 5.98 -12.24 -21.75
CA THR A 163 6.78 -13.48 -21.76
C THR A 163 7.13 -13.91 -23.20
N VAL A 164 6.18 -13.87 -24.12
CA VAL A 164 6.39 -14.24 -25.53
C VAL A 164 7.40 -13.30 -26.21
N ASN A 165 7.40 -12.02 -25.85
CA ASN A 165 8.34 -11.03 -26.38
C ASN A 165 9.75 -11.10 -25.74
N GLY A 166 10.02 -12.06 -24.83
CA GLY A 166 11.33 -12.22 -24.20
C GLY A 166 11.59 -11.28 -23.01
N ASN A 167 10.63 -10.42 -22.63
CA ASN A 167 10.74 -9.45 -21.56
C ASN A 167 10.15 -9.94 -20.22
N ALA A 168 10.04 -11.26 -20.04
CA ALA A 168 9.54 -11.88 -18.80
C ALA A 168 10.21 -11.37 -17.51
N PRO A 169 11.52 -11.03 -17.46
CA PRO A 169 12.14 -10.47 -16.25
C PRO A 169 11.53 -9.15 -15.76
N LEU A 170 10.84 -8.38 -16.61
CA LEU A 170 10.14 -7.15 -16.21
C LEU A 170 8.80 -7.41 -15.50
N MET A 171 8.28 -8.62 -15.55
CA MET A 171 6.97 -8.96 -14.99
C MET A 171 6.90 -8.72 -13.46
N PRO A 172 7.87 -9.15 -12.63
CA PRO A 172 7.83 -8.87 -11.19
C PRO A 172 7.78 -7.38 -10.88
N MET A 173 8.59 -6.58 -11.58
CA MET A 173 8.60 -5.13 -11.45
C MET A 173 7.25 -4.51 -11.88
N ALA A 174 6.63 -5.02 -12.95
CA ALA A 174 5.31 -4.54 -13.38
C ALA A 174 4.23 -4.80 -12.32
N PHE A 175 4.23 -5.98 -11.72
CA PHE A 175 3.32 -6.28 -10.60
C PHE A 175 3.64 -5.44 -9.35
N ASP A 176 4.92 -5.24 -9.01
CA ASP A 176 5.34 -4.40 -7.89
C ASP A 176 4.90 -2.94 -8.06
N SER A 177 4.89 -2.43 -9.30
CA SER A 177 4.42 -1.07 -9.58
C SER A 177 2.98 -0.82 -9.13
N GLY A 178 2.12 -1.84 -9.16
CA GLY A 178 0.75 -1.76 -8.65
C GLY A 178 0.67 -1.56 -7.14
N GLY A 179 1.60 -2.15 -6.39
CA GLY A 179 1.69 -2.00 -4.95
C GLY A 179 2.27 -0.65 -4.52
N VAL A 180 3.40 -0.25 -5.12
CA VAL A 180 4.12 1.00 -4.75
C VAL A 180 3.33 2.28 -5.05
N THR A 181 2.31 2.24 -5.89
CA THR A 181 1.50 3.42 -6.24
C THR A 181 0.46 3.78 -5.19
N THR A 182 0.19 2.87 -4.26
CA THR A 182 -0.83 3.02 -3.23
C THR A 182 -0.18 3.25 -1.86
N GLY A 183 0.60 4.31 -1.77
CA GLY A 183 1.36 4.68 -0.58
C GLY A 183 0.66 5.71 0.32
N PRO A 184 1.43 6.35 1.21
CA PRO A 184 0.90 7.18 2.29
C PRO A 184 0.14 8.43 1.83
N ILE A 185 0.42 8.98 0.66
CA ILE A 185 -0.30 10.15 0.12
C ILE A 185 -1.55 9.71 -0.65
N THR A 186 -1.38 8.73 -1.53
CA THR A 186 -2.39 8.31 -2.50
C THR A 186 -3.61 7.69 -1.83
N VAL A 187 -3.41 6.80 -0.86
CA VAL A 187 -4.49 6.04 -0.22
C VAL A 187 -5.49 6.92 0.52
N PRO A 188 -5.10 7.74 1.52
CA PRO A 188 -6.07 8.54 2.26
C PRO A 188 -6.80 9.54 1.37
N PHE A 189 -6.14 10.05 0.33
CA PHE A 189 -6.76 10.98 -0.59
C PHE A 189 -7.79 10.30 -1.51
N ILE A 190 -7.46 9.19 -2.16
CA ILE A 190 -8.37 8.47 -3.08
C ILE A 190 -9.58 7.92 -2.32
N MET A 191 -9.37 7.34 -1.13
CA MET A 191 -10.47 6.86 -0.30
C MET A 191 -11.41 7.99 0.11
N ALA A 192 -10.87 9.12 0.56
CA ALA A 192 -11.64 10.30 0.92
C ALA A 192 -12.37 10.92 -0.28
N LEU A 193 -11.76 10.91 -1.47
CA LEU A 193 -12.39 11.31 -2.74
C LEU A 193 -13.62 10.44 -3.01
N GLY A 194 -13.49 9.12 -2.86
CA GLY A 194 -14.58 8.16 -3.02
C GLY A 194 -15.72 8.41 -2.05
N VAL A 195 -15.43 8.62 -0.77
CA VAL A 195 -16.41 8.99 0.26
C VAL A 195 -17.10 10.29 -0.13
N GLY A 196 -16.36 11.30 -0.56
CA GLY A 196 -16.92 12.59 -0.99
C GLY A 196 -17.86 12.47 -2.18
N ILE A 197 -17.52 11.67 -3.18
CA ILE A 197 -18.36 11.42 -4.36
C ILE A 197 -19.63 10.63 -3.96
N SER A 198 -19.46 9.55 -3.21
CA SER A 198 -20.55 8.66 -2.80
C SER A 198 -21.57 9.36 -1.92
N SER A 199 -21.13 10.27 -1.02
CA SER A 199 -22.02 11.02 -0.12
C SER A 199 -23.02 11.92 -0.83
N ILE A 200 -22.73 12.39 -2.04
CA ILE A 200 -23.62 13.25 -2.83
C ILE A 200 -24.57 12.43 -3.70
N LEU A 201 -24.17 11.21 -4.10
CA LEU A 201 -24.99 10.34 -4.95
C LEU A 201 -26.19 9.71 -4.19
N GLY A 202 -26.25 9.85 -2.86
CA GLY A 202 -27.45 9.62 -2.05
C GLY A 202 -27.92 8.17 -1.92
N ASP A 203 -27.03 7.19 -2.05
CA ASP A 203 -27.37 5.78 -1.87
C ASP A 203 -27.23 5.36 -0.40
N ARG A 204 -28.14 4.51 0.11
CA ARG A 204 -28.02 3.90 1.45
C ARG A 204 -26.74 3.09 1.64
N ARG A 205 -26.11 2.64 0.55
CA ARG A 205 -24.82 1.94 0.51
C ARG A 205 -23.67 2.83 0.04
N SER A 206 -23.81 4.15 0.16
CA SER A 206 -22.80 5.09 -0.34
C SER A 206 -21.42 4.89 0.30
N SER A 207 -21.38 4.54 1.58
CA SER A 207 -20.15 4.24 2.30
C SER A 207 -19.46 2.96 1.82
N GLU A 208 -20.23 1.89 1.54
CA GLU A 208 -19.70 0.65 0.98
C GLU A 208 -19.17 0.85 -0.45
N ASN A 209 -19.83 1.70 -1.24
CA ASN A 209 -19.42 2.00 -2.61
C ASN A 209 -18.14 2.84 -2.70
N SER A 210 -17.72 3.49 -1.62
CA SER A 210 -16.46 4.26 -1.55
C SER A 210 -15.21 3.38 -1.51
N PHE A 211 -15.32 2.11 -1.13
CA PHE A 211 -14.23 1.14 -1.17
C PHE A 211 -14.05 0.55 -2.58
N GLY A 212 -12.86 0.00 -2.82
CA GLY A 212 -12.47 -0.61 -4.08
C GLY A 212 -11.91 0.37 -5.10
N LEU A 213 -11.70 1.65 -4.72
CA LEU A 213 -11.07 2.63 -5.59
C LEU A 213 -9.57 2.41 -5.66
N VAL A 214 -8.93 2.23 -4.52
CA VAL A 214 -7.49 1.95 -4.42
C VAL A 214 -7.17 0.65 -5.15
N ALA A 215 -8.02 -0.37 -4.98
CA ALA A 215 -7.94 -1.64 -5.68
C ALA A 215 -7.86 -1.50 -7.21
N LEU A 216 -8.75 -0.71 -7.81
CA LEU A 216 -8.72 -0.48 -9.25
C LEU A 216 -7.51 0.38 -9.64
N CYS A 217 -7.17 1.39 -8.84
CA CYS A 217 -6.01 2.24 -9.08
C CYS A 217 -4.69 1.46 -9.08
N SER A 218 -4.58 0.33 -8.37
CA SER A 218 -3.37 -0.52 -8.40
C SER A 218 -3.26 -1.39 -9.66
N VAL A 219 -4.37 -1.70 -10.33
CA VAL A 219 -4.36 -2.47 -11.58
C VAL A 219 -3.81 -1.65 -12.75
N GLY A 220 -4.10 -0.35 -12.77
CA GLY A 220 -3.65 0.56 -13.83
C GLY A 220 -2.14 0.57 -14.06
N PRO A 221 -1.32 0.79 -13.03
CA PRO A 221 0.13 0.70 -13.08
C PRO A 221 0.64 -0.63 -13.62
N ILE A 222 0.10 -1.75 -13.13
CA ILE A 222 0.50 -3.09 -13.58
C ILE A 222 0.34 -3.19 -15.10
N MET A 223 -0.82 -2.84 -15.61
CA MET A 223 -1.10 -2.86 -17.05
C MET A 223 -0.21 -1.88 -17.82
N ALA A 224 -0.06 -0.66 -17.34
CA ALA A 224 0.72 0.38 -17.99
C ALA A 224 2.22 -0.01 -18.09
N VAL A 225 2.80 -0.54 -17.02
CA VAL A 225 4.19 -1.00 -17.00
C VAL A 225 4.39 -2.27 -17.84
N MET A 226 3.43 -3.20 -17.88
CA MET A 226 3.48 -4.35 -18.79
C MET A 226 3.45 -3.91 -20.25
N ILE A 227 2.57 -2.97 -20.60
CA ILE A 227 2.53 -2.40 -21.97
C ILE A 227 3.86 -1.74 -22.29
N LEU A 228 4.41 -0.91 -21.39
CA LEU A 228 5.73 -0.31 -21.59
C LEU A 228 6.81 -1.37 -21.78
N GLY A 229 6.79 -2.45 -20.98
CA GLY A 229 7.73 -3.55 -21.07
C GLY A 229 7.63 -4.36 -22.36
N ILE A 230 6.43 -4.52 -22.94
CA ILE A 230 6.23 -5.20 -24.23
C ILE A 230 6.95 -4.46 -25.37
N PHE A 231 7.00 -3.13 -25.32
CA PHE A 231 7.66 -2.29 -26.32
C PHE A 231 9.10 -1.95 -25.96
N SER A 232 9.62 -2.42 -24.82
CA SER A 232 11.01 -2.18 -24.41
C SER A 232 11.97 -3.03 -25.24
N THR A 233 13.01 -2.39 -25.75
CA THR A 233 14.11 -3.03 -26.49
C THR A 233 15.45 -2.90 -25.77
N ASN A 234 15.42 -2.47 -24.50
CA ASN A 234 16.62 -2.20 -23.71
C ASN A 234 17.23 -3.49 -23.16
N ASP A 235 18.54 -3.48 -22.96
CA ASP A 235 19.23 -4.53 -22.20
C ASP A 235 18.72 -4.53 -20.76
N LEU A 236 18.26 -5.68 -20.27
CA LEU A 236 17.68 -5.86 -18.95
C LEU A 236 18.76 -6.14 -17.88
N THR A 237 19.85 -5.38 -17.92
CA THR A 237 20.96 -5.53 -16.96
C THR A 237 20.68 -4.74 -15.70
N TYR A 238 20.43 -5.42 -14.59
CA TYR A 238 20.18 -4.77 -13.29
C TYR A 238 21.50 -4.39 -12.62
N GLN A 239 21.56 -3.19 -12.07
CA GLN A 239 22.65 -2.73 -11.21
C GLN A 239 22.13 -2.53 -9.79
N VAL A 240 22.77 -3.21 -8.84
CA VAL A 240 22.41 -3.09 -7.42
C VAL A 240 22.73 -1.68 -6.94
N PRO A 241 21.79 -0.95 -6.34
CA PRO A 241 22.06 0.35 -5.73
C PRO A 241 23.14 0.24 -4.64
N ASP A 242 23.87 1.32 -4.40
CA ASP A 242 24.84 1.37 -3.33
C ASP A 242 24.13 1.48 -1.96
N TYR A 243 24.17 0.41 -1.19
CA TYR A 243 23.63 0.33 0.16
C TYR A 243 24.71 0.52 1.25
N ALA A 244 25.92 0.94 0.89
CA ALA A 244 26.99 1.14 1.86
C ALA A 244 26.68 2.33 2.79
N VAL A 245 26.86 2.12 4.10
CA VAL A 245 26.73 3.20 5.09
C VAL A 245 28.00 4.01 5.13
N SER A 246 27.90 5.31 4.84
CA SER A 246 29.00 6.26 4.91
C SER A 246 29.51 6.44 6.35
N SER A 247 30.80 6.70 6.49
CA SER A 247 31.40 7.10 7.78
C SER A 247 30.94 8.51 8.22
N ASP A 248 30.58 9.39 7.28
CA ASP A 248 29.97 10.70 7.55
C ASP A 248 28.45 10.57 7.70
N ILE A 249 28.01 10.15 8.87
CA ILE A 249 26.59 9.91 9.17
C ILE A 249 25.80 11.22 9.08
N ILE A 250 26.31 12.30 9.66
CA ILE A 250 25.58 13.58 9.71
C ILE A 250 25.46 14.17 8.31
N GLY A 251 26.53 14.18 7.51
CA GLY A 251 26.50 14.65 6.13
C GLY A 251 25.52 13.84 5.28
N THR A 252 25.49 12.51 5.44
CA THR A 252 24.57 11.64 4.72
C THR A 252 23.10 11.96 5.06
N TYR A 253 22.76 12.14 6.33
CA TYR A 253 21.42 12.53 6.74
C TYR A 253 21.02 13.91 6.24
N LEU A 254 21.89 14.91 6.30
CA LEU A 254 21.63 16.26 5.81
C LEU A 254 21.43 16.29 4.30
N HIS A 255 22.27 15.57 3.55
CA HIS A 255 22.14 15.47 2.10
C HIS A 255 20.83 14.78 1.70
N SER A 256 20.52 13.61 2.31
CA SER A 256 19.29 12.88 2.06
C SER A 256 18.06 13.70 2.46
N PHE A 257 18.10 14.40 3.61
CA PHE A 257 17.01 15.27 4.06
C PHE A 257 16.75 16.39 3.05
N GLY A 258 17.78 17.05 2.54
CA GLY A 258 17.65 18.10 1.53
C GLY A 258 17.06 17.58 0.21
N HIS A 259 17.50 16.41 -0.24
CA HIS A 259 16.98 15.75 -1.44
C HIS A 259 15.51 15.37 -1.27
N THR A 260 15.19 14.65 -0.21
CA THR A 260 13.82 14.22 0.13
C THR A 260 12.89 15.41 0.35
N ALA A 261 13.37 16.49 1.01
CA ALA A 261 12.59 17.70 1.20
C ALA A 261 12.17 18.32 -0.14
N LYS A 262 13.08 18.35 -1.11
CA LYS A 262 12.78 18.86 -2.45
C LYS A 262 11.78 17.96 -3.19
N GLU A 263 11.96 16.64 -3.15
CA GLU A 263 11.04 15.69 -3.79
C GLU A 263 9.63 15.80 -3.21
N VAL A 264 9.50 15.74 -1.89
CA VAL A 264 8.21 15.87 -1.20
C VAL A 264 7.58 17.26 -1.41
N ALA A 265 8.38 18.33 -1.48
CA ALA A 265 7.87 19.68 -1.78
C ALA A 265 7.25 19.76 -3.18
N VAL A 266 7.90 19.19 -4.18
CA VAL A 266 7.37 19.13 -5.56
C VAL A 266 6.10 18.28 -5.59
N ALA A 267 6.13 17.12 -4.95
CA ALA A 267 5.04 16.18 -4.88
C ALA A 267 3.77 16.79 -4.23
N LEU A 268 3.89 17.24 -2.99
CA LEU A 268 2.78 17.90 -2.29
C LEU A 268 2.39 19.22 -2.95
N GLY A 269 3.35 19.95 -3.50
CA GLY A 269 3.11 21.20 -4.21
C GLY A 269 2.16 21.04 -5.39
N MET A 270 2.29 19.96 -6.17
CA MET A 270 1.38 19.64 -7.28
C MET A 270 -0.05 19.39 -6.78
N ILE A 271 -0.20 18.62 -5.69
CA ILE A 271 -1.52 18.32 -5.10
C ILE A 271 -2.16 19.60 -4.53
N VAL A 272 -1.38 20.40 -3.80
CA VAL A 272 -1.85 21.67 -3.21
C VAL A 272 -2.23 22.66 -4.30
N ALA A 273 -1.41 22.81 -5.35
CA ALA A 273 -1.71 23.68 -6.49
C ALA A 273 -3.02 23.27 -7.18
N PHE A 274 -3.20 21.95 -7.42
CA PHE A 274 -4.44 21.44 -7.96
C PHE A 274 -5.64 21.71 -7.03
N PHE A 275 -5.49 21.49 -5.72
CA PHE A 275 -6.53 21.78 -4.74
C PHE A 275 -6.89 23.28 -4.73
N LEU A 276 -5.90 24.18 -4.86
CA LEU A 276 -6.14 25.62 -4.94
C LEU A 276 -6.93 26.01 -6.21
N VAL A 277 -6.65 25.35 -7.34
CA VAL A 277 -7.47 25.52 -8.56
C VAL A 277 -8.91 25.09 -8.30
N CYS A 278 -9.12 23.94 -7.67
CA CYS A 278 -10.46 23.48 -7.26
C CYS A 278 -11.13 24.45 -6.28
N GLN A 279 -10.37 24.99 -5.32
CA GLN A 279 -10.84 25.95 -4.33
C GLN A 279 -11.39 27.23 -4.97
N VAL A 280 -10.67 27.78 -5.94
CA VAL A 280 -11.07 29.00 -6.65
C VAL A 280 -12.26 28.76 -7.59
N THR A 281 -12.29 27.60 -8.25
CA THR A 281 -13.31 27.29 -9.26
C THR A 281 -14.65 26.90 -8.67
N PHE A 282 -14.68 25.91 -7.75
CA PHE A 282 -15.96 25.36 -7.29
C PHE A 282 -16.07 25.03 -5.79
N LEU A 283 -14.98 24.86 -5.03
CA LEU A 283 -15.06 24.47 -3.62
C LEU A 283 -15.49 25.61 -2.71
N LYS A 284 -14.88 26.79 -2.86
CA LYS A 284 -15.17 28.01 -2.09
C LYS A 284 -15.26 27.78 -0.57
N LEU A 285 -14.32 27.02 -0.02
CA LEU A 285 -14.25 26.70 1.40
C LEU A 285 -13.97 27.94 2.24
N SER A 286 -14.45 27.95 3.47
CA SER A 286 -14.20 29.02 4.42
C SER A 286 -12.72 29.11 4.82
N MET A 287 -12.24 30.32 5.14
CA MET A 287 -10.84 30.56 5.53
C MET A 287 -10.41 29.75 6.77
N LYS A 288 -11.34 29.45 7.68
CA LYS A 288 -11.05 28.59 8.85
C LYS A 288 -10.68 27.17 8.43
N ARG A 289 -11.39 26.59 7.44
CA ARG A 289 -11.09 25.25 6.90
C ARG A 289 -9.78 25.24 6.13
N LEU A 290 -9.55 26.28 5.31
CA LEU A 290 -8.29 26.39 4.55
C LEU A 290 -7.07 26.48 5.46
N LYS A 291 -7.14 27.25 6.56
CA LYS A 291 -6.07 27.32 7.56
C LYS A 291 -5.79 25.95 8.19
N LYS A 292 -6.85 25.18 8.53
CA LYS A 292 -6.69 23.83 9.08
C LYS A 292 -6.02 22.88 8.07
N ILE A 293 -6.44 22.93 6.82
CA ILE A 293 -5.83 22.14 5.72
C ILE A 293 -4.36 22.56 5.52
N ALA A 294 -4.04 23.86 5.52
CA ALA A 294 -2.67 24.35 5.36
C ALA A 294 -1.74 23.86 6.49
N ILE A 295 -2.22 23.86 7.73
CA ILE A 295 -1.49 23.29 8.87
C ILE A 295 -1.27 21.78 8.66
N GLY A 296 -2.31 21.06 8.22
CA GLY A 296 -2.21 19.65 7.91
C GLY A 296 -1.21 19.35 6.79
N VAL A 297 -1.18 20.16 5.72
CA VAL A 297 -0.15 20.04 4.64
C VAL A 297 1.25 20.24 5.19
N ALA A 298 1.45 21.21 6.09
CA ALA A 298 2.76 21.41 6.73
C ALA A 298 3.19 20.21 7.59
N PHE A 299 2.27 19.61 8.34
CA PHE A 299 2.55 18.37 9.08
C PHE A 299 2.79 17.18 8.17
N THR A 300 2.01 17.02 7.09
CA THR A 300 2.25 15.98 6.07
C THR A 300 3.63 16.12 5.45
N TYR A 301 4.00 17.34 5.05
CA TYR A 301 5.30 17.62 4.48
C TYR A 301 6.45 17.27 5.42
N ALA A 302 6.43 17.84 6.63
CA ALA A 302 7.46 17.58 7.64
C ALA A 302 7.53 16.09 8.00
N GLY A 303 6.37 15.45 8.19
CA GLY A 303 6.28 14.03 8.52
C GLY A 303 6.87 13.14 7.43
N LEU A 304 6.53 13.37 6.15
CA LEU A 304 7.06 12.58 5.04
C LEU A 304 8.57 12.78 4.86
N VAL A 305 9.07 14.02 4.93
CA VAL A 305 10.50 14.29 4.78
C VAL A 305 11.30 13.57 5.86
N ILE A 306 10.87 13.66 7.11
CA ILE A 306 11.54 13.02 8.24
C ILE A 306 11.45 11.49 8.12
N PHE A 307 10.25 10.96 7.82
CA PHE A 307 10.00 9.54 7.66
C PHE A 307 10.86 8.90 6.56
N LEU A 308 10.77 9.45 5.34
CA LEU A 308 11.50 8.92 4.18
C LEU A 308 13.02 9.04 4.34
N THR A 309 13.50 10.13 4.94
CA THR A 309 14.93 10.25 5.27
C THR A 309 15.37 9.15 6.24
N GLY A 310 14.55 8.86 7.27
CA GLY A 310 14.81 7.78 8.21
C GLY A 310 14.81 6.40 7.54
N VAL A 311 13.85 6.14 6.64
CA VAL A 311 13.77 4.87 5.90
C VAL A 311 14.95 4.72 4.94
N ASN A 312 15.21 5.71 4.11
CA ASN A 312 16.22 5.62 3.05
C ASN A 312 17.65 5.50 3.60
N VAL A 313 17.98 6.27 4.64
CA VAL A 313 19.35 6.27 5.21
C VAL A 313 19.51 5.23 6.31
N GLY A 314 18.47 5.00 7.14
CA GLY A 314 18.57 4.12 8.29
C GLY A 314 18.15 2.68 8.01
N PHE A 315 17.00 2.47 7.39
CA PHE A 315 16.40 1.14 7.25
C PHE A 315 16.83 0.40 5.98
N MET A 316 16.94 1.08 4.85
CA MET A 316 17.24 0.46 3.56
C MET A 316 18.59 -0.27 3.55
N PRO A 317 19.72 0.32 4.02
CA PRO A 317 21.02 -0.38 4.09
C PRO A 317 20.99 -1.59 5.04
N ILE A 318 20.29 -1.45 6.16
CA ILE A 318 20.18 -2.54 7.14
C ILE A 318 19.35 -3.70 6.59
N GLY A 319 18.24 -3.39 5.89
CA GLY A 319 17.45 -4.40 5.20
C GLY A 319 18.29 -5.23 4.23
N TYR A 320 19.03 -4.56 3.34
CA TYR A 320 19.93 -5.23 2.39
C TYR A 320 20.99 -6.07 3.09
N LYS A 321 21.66 -5.54 4.11
CA LYS A 321 22.69 -6.26 4.89
C LYS A 321 22.12 -7.47 5.62
N LEU A 322 20.93 -7.37 6.22
CA LEU A 322 20.25 -8.51 6.83
C LEU A 322 19.95 -9.61 5.79
N GLY A 323 19.50 -9.20 4.61
CA GLY A 323 19.23 -10.12 3.50
C GLY A 323 20.49 -10.90 3.10
N THR A 324 21.60 -10.20 2.83
CA THR A 324 22.87 -10.83 2.42
C THR A 324 23.44 -11.73 3.50
N ALA A 325 23.43 -11.31 4.75
CA ALA A 325 24.01 -12.07 5.85
C ALA A 325 23.19 -13.34 6.17
N LEU A 326 21.85 -13.24 6.18
CA LEU A 326 20.97 -14.39 6.44
C LEU A 326 20.95 -15.41 5.30
N ALA A 327 21.15 -14.98 4.07
CA ALA A 327 21.17 -15.85 2.90
C ALA A 327 22.31 -16.88 2.94
N SER A 328 23.46 -16.54 3.57
CA SER A 328 24.59 -17.44 3.75
C SER A 328 24.36 -18.50 4.83
N GLY A 329 23.33 -18.33 5.67
CA GLY A 329 23.00 -19.20 6.79
C GLY A 329 21.95 -20.28 6.49
N ASN A 330 21.21 -20.66 7.54
CA ASN A 330 20.15 -21.66 7.45
C ASN A 330 18.93 -21.11 6.69
N LYS A 331 18.54 -21.77 5.59
CA LYS A 331 17.41 -21.37 4.74
C LYS A 331 16.06 -21.37 5.47
N VAL A 332 15.84 -22.29 6.43
CA VAL A 332 14.61 -22.32 7.23
C VAL A 332 14.53 -21.09 8.12
N PHE A 333 15.65 -20.73 8.77
CA PHE A 333 15.73 -19.52 9.58
C PHE A 333 15.48 -18.26 8.75
N LEU A 334 16.03 -18.19 7.53
CA LEU A 334 15.80 -17.09 6.60
C LEU A 334 14.30 -16.92 6.26
N VAL A 335 13.57 -18.02 6.00
CA VAL A 335 12.13 -17.99 5.74
C VAL A 335 11.35 -17.52 6.96
N VAL A 336 11.64 -18.10 8.14
CA VAL A 336 10.96 -17.72 9.40
C VAL A 336 11.21 -16.25 9.72
N PHE A 337 12.45 -15.79 9.52
CA PHE A 337 12.79 -14.37 9.69
C PHE A 337 12.02 -13.49 8.71
N GLY A 338 11.91 -13.87 7.44
CA GLY A 338 11.12 -13.17 6.44
C GLY A 338 9.64 -13.04 6.86
N VAL A 339 9.02 -14.13 7.34
CA VAL A 339 7.65 -14.10 7.87
C VAL A 339 7.53 -13.10 9.03
N LEU A 340 8.45 -13.17 9.98
CA LEU A 340 8.45 -12.28 11.14
C LEU A 340 8.59 -10.81 10.73
N MET A 341 9.52 -10.52 9.81
CA MET A 341 9.70 -9.16 9.29
C MET A 341 8.46 -8.66 8.57
N GLY A 342 7.75 -9.52 7.85
CA GLY A 342 6.48 -9.17 7.22
C GLY A 342 5.40 -8.75 8.22
N VAL A 343 5.25 -9.50 9.30
CA VAL A 343 4.33 -9.13 10.39
C VAL A 343 4.70 -7.76 10.99
N LEU A 344 5.98 -7.53 11.25
CA LEU A 344 6.45 -6.27 11.86
C LEU A 344 6.31 -5.08 10.92
N THR A 345 6.52 -5.28 9.62
CA THR A 345 6.34 -4.24 8.60
C THR A 345 4.89 -3.76 8.56
N VAL A 346 3.91 -4.67 8.63
CA VAL A 346 2.48 -4.32 8.72
C VAL A 346 2.20 -3.44 9.95
N LEU A 347 2.77 -3.79 11.10
CA LEU A 347 2.59 -3.03 12.32
C LEU A 347 3.20 -1.62 12.22
N ALA A 348 4.31 -1.48 11.49
CA ALA A 348 5.02 -0.21 11.31
C ALA A 348 4.49 0.64 10.14
N GLU A 349 3.55 0.14 9.32
CA GLU A 349 3.06 0.84 8.13
C GLU A 349 2.00 1.89 8.47
N PRO A 350 2.27 3.20 8.23
CA PRO A 350 1.34 4.27 8.64
C PRO A 350 -0.02 4.19 7.93
N ALA A 351 -0.01 3.84 6.65
CA ALA A 351 -1.21 3.79 5.81
C ALA A 351 -2.20 2.71 6.28
N ILE A 352 -1.71 1.62 6.87
CA ILE A 352 -2.54 0.53 7.44
C ILE A 352 -3.35 1.04 8.63
N HIS A 353 -2.77 1.86 9.49
CA HIS A 353 -3.47 2.43 10.64
C HIS A 353 -4.63 3.35 10.20
N VAL A 354 -4.39 4.16 9.16
CA VAL A 354 -5.42 5.02 8.56
C VAL A 354 -6.55 4.18 7.95
N LEU A 355 -6.20 3.16 7.15
CA LEU A 355 -7.18 2.25 6.54
C LEU A 355 -8.03 1.56 7.60
N ASN A 356 -7.42 0.96 8.62
CA ASN A 356 -8.13 0.25 9.67
C ASN A 356 -9.12 1.15 10.42
N GLY A 357 -8.76 2.43 10.63
CA GLY A 357 -9.67 3.44 11.18
C GLY A 357 -10.87 3.69 10.27
N GLN A 358 -10.63 3.92 8.99
CA GLN A 358 -11.69 4.19 8.00
C GLN A 358 -12.62 2.98 7.81
N VAL A 359 -12.07 1.74 7.81
CA VAL A 359 -12.87 0.52 7.71
C VAL A 359 -13.79 0.37 8.92
N GLU A 360 -13.28 0.57 10.14
CA GLU A 360 -14.10 0.49 11.35
C GLU A 360 -15.23 1.53 11.35
N ASP A 361 -14.91 2.78 10.98
CA ASP A 361 -15.89 3.88 10.92
C ASP A 361 -16.99 3.62 9.89
N VAL A 362 -16.61 3.17 8.69
CA VAL A 362 -17.56 2.93 7.58
C VAL A 362 -18.41 1.69 7.81
N THR A 363 -17.84 0.64 8.42
CA THR A 363 -18.56 -0.60 8.71
C THR A 363 -19.37 -0.55 10.03
N GLY A 364 -19.34 0.59 10.73
CA GLY A 364 -20.00 0.74 12.03
C GLY A 364 -19.48 -0.24 13.08
N GLY A 365 -18.20 -0.63 12.99
CA GLY A 365 -17.55 -1.56 13.91
C GLY A 365 -17.80 -3.05 13.62
N SER A 366 -18.53 -3.41 12.56
CA SER A 366 -18.73 -4.81 12.17
C SER A 366 -17.42 -5.51 11.78
N VAL A 367 -16.47 -4.74 11.23
CA VAL A 367 -15.09 -5.15 10.99
C VAL A 367 -14.19 -4.41 11.98
N SER A 368 -13.68 -5.12 12.98
CA SER A 368 -12.83 -4.49 14.01
C SER A 368 -11.40 -4.29 13.51
N LYS A 369 -10.74 -3.20 13.97
CA LYS A 369 -9.31 -2.91 13.71
C LYS A 369 -8.42 -4.10 14.04
N LYS A 370 -8.71 -4.82 15.14
CA LYS A 370 -7.91 -6.00 15.56
C LYS A 370 -7.99 -7.14 14.57
N SER A 371 -9.19 -7.44 14.05
CA SER A 371 -9.38 -8.51 13.05
C SER A 371 -8.69 -8.16 11.72
N MET A 372 -8.81 -6.90 11.28
CA MET A 372 -8.11 -6.39 10.11
C MET A 372 -6.59 -6.51 10.26
N MET A 373 -6.06 -6.00 11.38
CA MET A 373 -4.63 -6.06 11.65
C MET A 373 -4.11 -7.50 11.68
N LEU A 374 -4.84 -8.43 12.32
CA LEU A 374 -4.46 -9.85 12.34
C LEU A 374 -4.45 -10.46 10.92
N GLY A 375 -5.49 -10.18 10.12
CA GLY A 375 -5.57 -10.66 8.74
C GLY A 375 -4.42 -10.14 7.88
N LEU A 376 -4.08 -8.86 8.02
CA LEU A 376 -2.95 -8.23 7.34
C LEU A 376 -1.61 -8.81 7.79
N CYS A 377 -1.39 -8.98 9.09
CA CYS A 377 -0.17 -9.60 9.63
C CYS A 377 0.05 -11.03 9.11
N ILE A 378 -1.00 -11.86 9.11
CA ILE A 378 -0.94 -13.22 8.57
C ILE A 378 -0.68 -13.19 7.07
N GLY A 379 -1.39 -12.34 6.33
CA GLY A 379 -1.25 -12.20 4.89
C GLY A 379 0.15 -11.77 4.48
N VAL A 380 0.59 -10.62 4.96
CA VAL A 380 1.89 -10.04 4.59
C VAL A 380 3.05 -10.89 5.12
N GLY A 381 2.95 -11.41 6.36
CA GLY A 381 3.96 -12.32 6.89
C GLY A 381 4.15 -13.55 6.01
N SER A 382 3.05 -14.21 5.62
CA SER A 382 3.12 -15.36 4.70
C SER A 382 3.63 -14.97 3.31
N ALA A 383 3.25 -13.79 2.79
CA ALA A 383 3.72 -13.29 1.48
C ALA A 383 5.23 -13.13 1.43
N ILE A 384 5.83 -12.52 2.47
CA ILE A 384 7.28 -12.33 2.53
C ILE A 384 8.00 -13.67 2.71
N GLY A 385 7.45 -14.57 3.54
CA GLY A 385 7.97 -15.95 3.64
C GLY A 385 7.97 -16.68 2.30
N LEU A 386 6.86 -16.61 1.55
CA LEU A 386 6.74 -17.18 0.21
C LEU A 386 7.69 -16.51 -0.80
N SER A 387 7.89 -15.20 -0.71
CA SER A 387 8.86 -14.49 -1.54
C SER A 387 10.28 -14.98 -1.30
N VAL A 388 10.67 -15.18 -0.04
CA VAL A 388 11.98 -15.74 0.33
C VAL A 388 12.11 -17.18 -0.18
N ILE A 389 11.06 -18.02 -0.04
CA ILE A 389 11.05 -19.37 -0.60
C ILE A 389 11.25 -19.35 -2.12
N ARG A 390 10.60 -18.42 -2.83
CA ARG A 390 10.77 -18.26 -4.26
C ARG A 390 12.23 -17.96 -4.65
N ILE A 391 12.87 -17.03 -3.92
CA ILE A 391 14.28 -16.70 -4.16
C ILE A 391 15.19 -17.91 -3.86
N ILE A 392 14.93 -18.66 -2.80
CA ILE A 392 15.74 -19.85 -2.44
C ILE A 392 15.68 -20.95 -3.51
N PHE A 393 14.51 -21.16 -4.10
CA PHE A 393 14.26 -22.28 -5.04
C PHE A 393 14.25 -21.84 -6.50
N ASP A 394 14.52 -20.58 -6.81
CA ASP A 394 14.66 -20.03 -8.17
C ASP A 394 13.48 -20.37 -9.09
N PHE A 395 12.25 -19.99 -8.68
CA PHE A 395 11.10 -20.17 -9.54
C PHE A 395 10.31 -18.88 -9.79
N SER A 396 9.62 -18.86 -10.94
CA SER A 396 8.93 -17.67 -11.42
C SER A 396 7.82 -17.18 -10.46
N LEU A 397 7.69 -15.86 -10.31
CA LEU A 397 6.63 -15.18 -9.59
C LEU A 397 5.21 -15.62 -10.03
N VAL A 398 5.07 -15.99 -11.30
CA VAL A 398 3.81 -16.41 -11.93
C VAL A 398 3.13 -17.56 -11.17
N TYR A 399 3.91 -18.48 -10.61
CA TYR A 399 3.38 -19.61 -9.84
C TYR A 399 2.66 -19.20 -8.54
N TYR A 400 2.91 -18.01 -8.04
CA TYR A 400 2.20 -17.47 -6.88
C TYR A 400 1.11 -16.48 -7.29
N VAL A 401 1.44 -15.56 -8.21
CA VAL A 401 0.56 -14.44 -8.56
C VAL A 401 -0.70 -14.93 -9.28
N ILE A 402 -0.57 -15.84 -10.27
CA ILE A 402 -1.75 -16.33 -10.99
C ILE A 402 -2.70 -17.08 -10.04
N PRO A 403 -2.30 -18.14 -9.31
CA PRO A 403 -3.21 -18.81 -8.40
C PRO A 403 -3.75 -17.88 -7.30
N GLY A 404 -2.92 -17.00 -6.76
CA GLY A 404 -3.31 -16.08 -5.70
C GLY A 404 -4.43 -15.12 -6.13
N TYR A 405 -4.31 -14.48 -7.29
CA TYR A 405 -5.38 -13.64 -7.82
C TYR A 405 -6.61 -14.45 -8.22
N PHE A 406 -6.45 -15.66 -8.80
CA PHE A 406 -7.59 -16.53 -9.07
C PHE A 406 -8.35 -16.91 -7.81
N ILE A 407 -7.65 -17.29 -6.73
CA ILE A 407 -8.28 -17.57 -5.43
C ILE A 407 -9.02 -16.35 -4.90
N SER A 408 -8.38 -15.16 -4.95
CA SER A 408 -8.99 -13.92 -4.48
C SER A 408 -10.23 -13.56 -5.31
N LEU A 409 -10.17 -13.66 -6.63
CA LEU A 409 -11.30 -13.39 -7.52
C LEU A 409 -12.44 -14.42 -7.32
N ALA A 410 -12.10 -15.69 -7.10
CA ALA A 410 -13.07 -16.72 -6.77
C ALA A 410 -13.77 -16.44 -5.43
N LEU A 411 -13.00 -16.08 -4.38
CA LEU A 411 -13.55 -15.68 -3.09
C LEU A 411 -14.51 -14.49 -3.21
N SER A 412 -14.23 -13.53 -4.09
CA SER A 412 -15.07 -12.35 -4.31
C SER A 412 -16.48 -12.65 -4.79
N LEU A 413 -16.75 -13.88 -5.28
CA LEU A 413 -18.08 -14.33 -5.66
C LEU A 413 -18.92 -14.82 -4.48
N PHE A 414 -18.26 -15.22 -3.39
CA PHE A 414 -18.91 -15.84 -2.22
C PHE A 414 -18.97 -14.90 -1.02
N VAL A 415 -18.14 -13.87 -1.00
CA VAL A 415 -18.01 -12.95 0.14
C VAL A 415 -18.83 -11.67 -0.13
N PRO A 416 -19.43 -11.05 0.91
CA PRO A 416 -20.11 -9.76 0.73
C PRO A 416 -19.23 -8.72 0.03
N PRO A 417 -19.78 -7.91 -0.90
CA PRO A 417 -19.01 -6.98 -1.72
C PRO A 417 -18.13 -6.00 -0.94
N VAL A 418 -18.54 -5.61 0.27
CA VAL A 418 -17.77 -4.71 1.13
C VAL A 418 -16.44 -5.34 1.56
N TYR A 419 -16.44 -6.63 1.93
CA TYR A 419 -15.19 -7.33 2.31
C TYR A 419 -14.26 -7.51 1.12
N THR A 420 -14.80 -7.77 -0.07
CA THR A 420 -14.01 -7.80 -1.31
C THR A 420 -13.34 -6.45 -1.55
N ALA A 421 -14.10 -5.37 -1.46
CA ALA A 421 -13.58 -4.03 -1.67
C ALA A 421 -12.50 -3.65 -0.65
N ILE A 422 -12.76 -3.93 0.65
CA ILE A 422 -11.79 -3.72 1.73
C ILE A 422 -10.51 -4.57 1.51
N ALA A 423 -10.67 -5.84 1.14
CA ALA A 423 -9.54 -6.73 0.89
C ALA A 423 -8.61 -6.20 -0.21
N PHE A 424 -9.18 -5.83 -1.34
CA PHE A 424 -8.42 -5.32 -2.47
C PHE A 424 -7.79 -3.94 -2.19
N ASP A 425 -8.49 -3.04 -1.49
CA ASP A 425 -7.89 -1.78 -1.02
C ASP A 425 -6.76 -2.02 -0.01
N SER A 426 -6.94 -3.02 0.90
CA SER A 426 -5.92 -3.38 1.89
C SER A 426 -4.64 -3.91 1.25
N GLY A 427 -4.74 -4.64 0.14
CA GLY A 427 -3.58 -5.12 -0.60
C GLY A 427 -2.70 -3.97 -1.07
N GLY A 428 -3.29 -2.93 -1.66
CA GLY A 428 -2.56 -1.74 -2.04
C GLY A 428 -1.91 -1.02 -0.87
N VAL A 429 -2.66 -0.88 0.24
CA VAL A 429 -2.17 -0.17 1.43
C VAL A 429 -1.03 -0.90 2.15
N ALA A 430 -1.02 -2.23 2.11
CA ALA A 430 -0.02 -3.04 2.82
C ALA A 430 1.38 -2.98 2.18
N SER A 431 1.50 -2.51 0.96
CA SER A 431 2.75 -2.45 0.20
C SER A 431 3.41 -1.06 0.18
N GLY A 432 3.29 -0.31 1.28
CA GLY A 432 3.80 1.06 1.42
C GLY A 432 5.31 1.18 1.68
N PRO A 433 5.76 2.34 2.21
CA PRO A 433 7.17 2.70 2.37
C PRO A 433 8.04 1.73 3.14
N MET A 434 7.50 1.02 4.13
CA MET A 434 8.27 0.02 4.85
C MET A 434 8.54 -1.23 4.01
N THR A 435 7.61 -1.58 3.11
CA THR A 435 7.81 -2.67 2.17
C THR A 435 8.84 -2.30 1.10
N SER A 436 8.74 -1.11 0.51
CA SER A 436 9.66 -0.62 -0.52
C SER A 436 11.04 -0.23 0.04
N GLY A 437 11.09 0.35 1.24
CA GLY A 437 12.32 0.88 1.86
C GLY A 437 13.08 -0.10 2.75
N PHE A 438 12.46 -1.23 3.18
CA PHE A 438 13.13 -2.21 4.03
C PHE A 438 13.03 -3.64 3.50
N ILE A 439 11.81 -4.11 3.17
CA ILE A 439 11.61 -5.50 2.74
C ILE A 439 12.14 -5.75 1.32
N LEU A 440 11.95 -4.82 0.39
CA LEU A 440 12.49 -4.98 -0.95
C LEU A 440 14.02 -4.98 -0.96
N PRO A 441 14.75 -4.07 -0.29
CA PRO A 441 16.19 -4.18 -0.10
C PRO A 441 16.61 -5.50 0.57
N PHE A 442 15.86 -6.00 1.56
CA PHE A 442 16.11 -7.30 2.17
C PHE A 442 16.03 -8.43 1.14
N ALA A 443 14.97 -8.48 0.32
CA ALA A 443 14.80 -9.47 -0.73
C ALA A 443 15.89 -9.37 -1.82
N VAL A 444 16.26 -8.13 -2.20
CA VAL A 444 17.40 -7.88 -3.10
C VAL A 444 18.69 -8.43 -2.52
N GLY A 445 18.97 -8.19 -1.24
CA GLY A 445 20.14 -8.72 -0.55
C GLY A 445 20.18 -10.25 -0.52
N VAL A 446 19.03 -10.90 -0.24
CA VAL A 446 18.90 -12.36 -0.32
C VAL A 446 19.17 -12.87 -1.73
N CYS A 447 18.58 -12.23 -2.74
CA CYS A 447 18.71 -12.62 -4.14
C CYS A 447 20.18 -12.46 -4.62
N VAL A 448 20.81 -11.34 -4.36
CA VAL A 448 22.21 -11.07 -4.72
C VAL A 448 23.15 -12.11 -4.10
N SER A 449 22.91 -12.47 -2.84
CA SER A 449 23.77 -13.45 -2.13
C SER A 449 23.60 -14.89 -2.64
N LEU A 450 22.37 -15.30 -3.04
CA LEU A 450 22.08 -16.67 -3.46
C LEU A 450 22.24 -16.90 -4.96
N GLN A 451 21.87 -15.93 -5.79
CA GLN A 451 21.75 -16.08 -7.23
C GLN A 451 22.62 -15.08 -8.03
N GLY A 452 23.09 -14.01 -7.37
CA GLY A 452 23.85 -12.93 -8.01
C GLY A 452 22.99 -11.74 -8.44
N PRO A 453 23.64 -10.61 -8.82
CA PRO A 453 22.93 -9.36 -9.16
C PRO A 453 22.07 -9.46 -10.43
N GLU A 454 22.43 -10.33 -11.36
CA GLU A 454 21.70 -10.51 -12.63
C GLU A 454 20.28 -11.08 -12.43
N ALA A 455 20.06 -11.87 -11.37
CA ALA A 455 18.79 -12.49 -11.06
C ALA A 455 17.80 -11.53 -10.36
N VAL A 456 18.27 -10.37 -9.87
CA VAL A 456 17.46 -9.49 -9.01
C VAL A 456 16.20 -9.00 -9.71
N LEU A 457 16.27 -8.63 -10.99
CA LEU A 457 15.10 -8.16 -11.74
C LEU A 457 14.02 -9.24 -11.83
N ARG A 458 14.42 -10.50 -11.98
CA ARG A 458 13.52 -11.65 -12.11
C ARG A 458 13.02 -12.15 -10.74
N ASP A 459 13.91 -12.24 -9.73
CA ASP A 459 13.64 -12.95 -8.49
C ASP A 459 13.70 -12.07 -7.23
N GLY A 460 14.44 -10.97 -7.25
CA GLY A 460 14.49 -9.99 -6.16
C GLY A 460 13.23 -9.11 -6.09
N PHE A 461 12.71 -8.71 -7.27
CA PHE A 461 11.41 -8.04 -7.39
C PHE A 461 10.24 -9.02 -7.30
N GLY A 462 9.03 -8.52 -7.15
CA GLY A 462 7.81 -9.31 -6.96
C GLY A 462 7.43 -9.50 -5.49
N VAL A 463 8.26 -9.03 -4.56
CA VAL A 463 7.94 -9.10 -3.13
C VAL A 463 6.80 -8.14 -2.77
N VAL A 464 6.81 -6.94 -3.34
CA VAL A 464 5.77 -5.92 -3.12
C VAL A 464 4.42 -6.42 -3.62
N SER A 465 4.40 -7.06 -4.80
CA SER A 465 3.18 -7.64 -5.37
C SER A 465 2.62 -8.81 -4.55
N LEU A 466 3.47 -9.64 -3.97
CA LEU A 466 3.02 -10.72 -3.06
C LEU A 466 2.45 -10.14 -1.76
N VAL A 467 3.07 -9.09 -1.22
CA VAL A 467 2.56 -8.33 -0.07
C VAL A 467 1.20 -7.71 -0.39
N ALA A 468 1.02 -7.14 -1.60
CA ALA A 468 -0.25 -6.59 -2.03
C ALA A 468 -1.31 -7.67 -2.27
N MET A 469 -0.94 -8.85 -2.77
CA MET A 469 -1.86 -9.94 -3.08
C MET A 469 -2.38 -10.68 -1.84
N ALA A 470 -1.55 -10.92 -0.84
CA ALA A 470 -1.91 -11.77 0.29
C ALA A 470 -3.09 -11.24 1.13
N PRO A 471 -3.22 -9.92 1.42
CA PRO A 471 -4.39 -9.37 2.07
C PRO A 471 -5.70 -9.62 1.32
N LEU A 472 -5.65 -9.70 -0.02
CA LEU A 472 -6.81 -9.99 -0.84
C LEU A 472 -7.46 -11.33 -0.45
N ILE A 473 -6.64 -12.30 -0.09
CA ILE A 473 -7.10 -13.62 0.31
C ILE A 473 -7.47 -13.62 1.80
N THR A 474 -6.57 -13.13 2.68
CA THR A 474 -6.78 -13.23 4.12
C THR A 474 -7.95 -12.40 4.63
N ILE A 475 -8.17 -11.20 4.10
CA ILE A 475 -9.30 -10.34 4.48
C ILE A 475 -10.62 -10.91 3.94
N GLN A 476 -10.63 -11.47 2.73
CA GLN A 476 -11.83 -12.15 2.20
C GLN A 476 -12.16 -13.41 2.99
N LEU A 477 -11.17 -14.18 3.46
CA LEU A 477 -11.40 -15.31 4.36
C LEU A 477 -11.99 -14.88 5.70
N LEU A 478 -11.55 -13.74 6.25
CA LEU A 478 -12.18 -13.16 7.45
C LEU A 478 -13.65 -12.78 7.17
N GLY A 479 -13.93 -12.15 6.01
CA GLY A 479 -15.29 -11.83 5.59
C GLY A 479 -16.16 -13.06 5.40
N PHE A 480 -15.62 -14.12 4.80
CA PHE A 480 -16.31 -15.39 4.64
C PHE A 480 -16.65 -16.02 6.00
N ARG A 481 -15.69 -16.04 6.94
CA ARG A 481 -15.91 -16.52 8.30
C ARG A 481 -16.99 -15.72 9.02
N ALA A 482 -16.98 -14.39 8.90
CA ALA A 482 -17.98 -13.51 9.51
C ALA A 482 -19.39 -13.84 8.97
N MET A 483 -19.54 -13.95 7.64
CA MET A 483 -20.81 -14.30 6.99
C MET A 483 -21.34 -15.68 7.43
N VAL A 484 -20.47 -16.69 7.49
CA VAL A 484 -20.85 -18.04 7.95
C VAL A 484 -21.28 -18.02 9.42
N SER A 485 -20.57 -17.28 10.27
CA SER A 485 -20.91 -17.11 11.68
C SER A 485 -22.28 -16.45 11.87
N GLU A 486 -22.59 -15.42 11.08
CA GLU A 486 -23.88 -14.72 11.07
C GLU A 486 -25.02 -15.67 10.64
N MET A 487 -24.86 -16.40 9.54
CA MET A 487 -25.84 -17.39 9.09
C MET A 487 -26.11 -18.49 10.13
N ILE A 488 -25.07 -18.93 10.85
CA ILE A 488 -25.23 -19.92 11.92
C ILE A 488 -25.99 -19.30 13.11
N ALA A 489 -25.69 -18.06 13.48
CA ALA A 489 -26.37 -17.36 14.55
C ALA A 489 -27.86 -17.14 14.22
N GLU A 490 -28.18 -16.69 13.00
CA GLU A 490 -29.57 -16.53 12.52
C GLU A 490 -30.33 -17.86 12.52
N ARG A 491 -29.72 -18.94 12.04
CA ARG A 491 -30.35 -20.29 12.09
C ARG A 491 -30.62 -20.73 13.50
N ARG A 492 -29.71 -20.46 14.44
CA ARG A 492 -29.92 -20.81 15.88
C ARG A 492 -31.04 -19.97 16.49
N ALA A 493 -31.05 -18.65 16.19
CA ALA A 493 -32.12 -17.77 16.68
C ALA A 493 -33.48 -18.18 16.12
N MET A 494 -33.57 -18.49 14.81
CA MET A 494 -34.80 -18.96 14.18
C MET A 494 -35.29 -20.26 14.79
N LYS A 495 -34.37 -21.21 15.03
CA LYS A 495 -34.71 -22.47 15.69
C LYS A 495 -35.26 -22.25 17.12
N HIS A 496 -34.65 -21.37 17.89
CA HIS A 496 -35.09 -21.00 19.23
C HIS A 496 -36.52 -20.41 19.22
N ILE A 497 -36.80 -19.49 18.25
CA ILE A 497 -38.13 -18.90 18.07
C ILE A 497 -39.18 -20.00 17.73
N LEU A 498 -38.87 -20.90 16.83
CA LEU A 498 -39.78 -21.99 16.44
C LEU A 498 -40.02 -22.94 17.59
N ASP A 499 -39.00 -23.33 18.36
CA ASP A 499 -39.11 -24.20 19.54
C ASP A 499 -39.96 -23.50 20.65
N GLU A 500 -39.90 -22.20 20.83
CA GLU A 500 -40.73 -21.43 21.75
C GLU A 500 -42.21 -21.34 21.30
N ASP A 501 -42.46 -21.17 20.01
CA ASP A 501 -43.82 -21.12 19.45
C ASP A 501 -44.52 -22.51 19.58
N ASP A 502 -43.79 -23.60 19.33
CA ASP A 502 -44.31 -24.94 19.53
C ASP A 502 -44.70 -25.22 21.00
N GLN A 503 -43.90 -24.74 21.98
CA GLN A 503 -44.23 -24.87 23.40
C GLN A 503 -45.46 -24.04 23.80
N ARG A 504 -45.66 -22.85 23.16
CA ARG A 504 -46.85 -22.02 23.41
C ARG A 504 -48.11 -22.64 22.84
N ILE A 505 -48.06 -23.28 21.69
CA ILE A 505 -49.20 -24.00 21.08
C ILE A 505 -49.64 -25.19 21.94
N ILE A 506 -48.72 -25.93 22.56
CA ILE A 506 -49.00 -27.04 23.45
C ILE A 506 -49.68 -26.58 24.76
N ASN A 507 -49.42 -25.39 25.24
CA ASN A 507 -50.05 -24.85 26.47
C ASN A 507 -51.49 -24.31 26.25
N PHE A 508 -52.01 -24.30 25.04
CA PHE A 508 -53.42 -23.94 24.70
C PHE A 508 -54.30 -25.14 24.45
N MET A 509 -53.82 -26.38 24.54
CA MET A 509 -54.58 -27.62 24.54
C MET A 509 -54.63 -28.21 25.95
#